data_a1bd3438568a4357b92ce11e8394b7ed
#
_entry.id   a1bd3438568a4357b92ce11e8394b7ed
#
_cell.length_a   1.000
_cell.length_b   1.000
_cell.length_c   1.000
_cell.angle_alpha   90.00
_cell.angle_beta   90.00
_cell.angle_gamma   90.00
#
_symmetry.space_group_name_H-M   'P 1'
#
loop_
_entity.id
_entity.type
_entity.pdbx_description
1 polymer ?
#
loop_
_entity_poly.entity_id
_entity_poly.type
_entity_poly.pdbx_seq_one_letter_code
_entity_poly.pdbx_strand_id
1 'polypeptide(L)'
;NVSGIDRERGLVCIKPSGVEYDLLTPESMVITDLEGRVVEGDLNPSSDLATHLELYKAFPTVGGITHTHSPWATSWAQAGRDIPAYGTTHGDYFNGAIPCTRPMTPEEIAGAYEKNTGLVIIETFESWDTLDMPAVLVSSHGPFTWGKDPMESVHNSAVLEIVAQMAHNAEQIRQAPSMPSMQAELLKKHFERKHGANAYYGQKK
;
A
#
# COMPACT_ATOMS: atom_id res chain seq x y z
N ASN A 1 1.82 -7.62 7.36
CA ASN A 1 1.61 -6.83 8.59
C ASN A 1 0.72 -5.62 8.32
N VAL A 2 0.14 -5.07 9.39
CA VAL A 2 -0.73 -3.89 9.38
C VAL A 2 -0.33 -3.00 10.54
N SER A 3 -0.39 -1.68 10.35
CA SER A 3 -0.24 -0.69 11.41
C SER A 3 -1.30 0.39 11.33
N GLY A 4 -1.46 1.12 12.42
CA GLY A 4 -2.28 2.32 12.52
C GLY A 4 -1.58 3.40 13.33
N ILE A 5 -1.84 4.67 13.03
CA ILE A 5 -1.26 5.81 13.73
C ILE A 5 -2.31 6.61 14.48
N ASP A 6 -2.03 6.93 15.72
CA ASP A 6 -2.66 8.02 16.47
C ASP A 6 -1.80 9.29 16.28
N ARG A 7 -2.23 10.17 15.39
CA ARG A 7 -1.46 11.37 15.05
C ARG A 7 -1.45 12.43 16.16
N GLU A 8 -2.49 12.46 17.01
CA GLU A 8 -2.55 13.40 18.13
C GLU A 8 -1.49 13.08 19.18
N ARG A 9 -1.26 11.77 19.42
CA ARG A 9 -0.27 11.29 20.38
C ARG A 9 1.09 11.00 19.74
N GLY A 10 1.19 10.92 18.42
CA GLY A 10 2.40 10.50 17.70
C GLY A 10 2.75 9.04 17.95
N LEU A 11 1.75 8.17 18.11
CA LEU A 11 1.93 6.76 18.42
C LEU A 11 1.50 5.87 17.26
N VAL A 12 2.26 4.82 17.02
CA VAL A 12 1.99 3.81 15.99
C VAL A 12 1.80 2.44 16.64
N CYS A 13 0.65 1.82 16.36
CA CYS A 13 0.35 0.45 16.74
C CYS A 13 0.67 -0.48 15.56
N ILE A 14 1.46 -1.53 15.81
CA ILE A 14 1.85 -2.52 14.79
C ILE A 14 1.86 -3.93 15.38
N LYS A 15 1.61 -4.95 14.53
CA LYS A 15 1.72 -6.33 14.98
C LYS A 15 3.16 -6.69 15.40
N PRO A 16 3.33 -7.61 16.36
CA PRO A 16 4.64 -8.11 16.73
C PRO A 16 5.29 -8.95 15.62
N SER A 17 6.61 -8.99 15.62
CA SER A 17 7.40 -9.84 14.73
C SER A 17 7.25 -11.32 15.11
N GLY A 18 7.15 -12.20 14.11
CA GLY A 18 7.22 -13.65 14.30
C GLY A 18 6.05 -14.30 15.04
N VAL A 19 4.98 -13.57 15.34
CA VAL A 19 3.76 -14.13 15.94
C VAL A 19 2.77 -14.52 14.83
N GLU A 20 2.30 -15.77 14.87
CA GLU A 20 1.32 -16.28 13.91
C GLU A 20 -0.01 -15.51 14.03
N TYR A 21 -0.71 -15.35 12.89
CA TYR A 21 -1.90 -14.50 12.82
C TYR A 21 -3.05 -14.97 13.72
N ASP A 22 -3.22 -16.28 13.86
CA ASP A 22 -4.25 -16.90 14.72
C ASP A 22 -3.96 -16.80 16.22
N LEU A 23 -2.73 -16.43 16.58
CA LEU A 23 -2.29 -16.18 17.96
C LEU A 23 -2.27 -14.69 18.33
N LEU A 24 -2.56 -13.80 17.38
CA LEU A 24 -2.59 -12.37 17.65
C LEU A 24 -3.81 -11.99 18.49
N THR A 25 -3.57 -11.17 19.52
CA THR A 25 -4.61 -10.53 20.32
C THR A 25 -4.35 -9.02 20.38
N PRO A 26 -5.32 -8.19 20.76
CA PRO A 26 -5.07 -6.76 20.96
C PRO A 26 -3.92 -6.47 21.91
N GLU A 27 -3.76 -7.29 22.97
CA GLU A 27 -2.71 -7.14 23.99
C GLU A 27 -1.33 -7.52 23.48
N SER A 28 -1.24 -8.29 22.38
CA SER A 28 0.03 -8.65 21.75
C SER A 28 0.58 -7.56 20.82
N MET A 29 -0.22 -6.52 20.53
CA MET A 29 0.23 -5.43 19.67
C MET A 29 1.32 -4.61 20.35
N VAL A 30 2.21 -4.04 19.53
CA VAL A 30 3.31 -3.19 20.00
C VAL A 30 3.00 -1.75 19.63
N ILE A 31 3.10 -0.84 20.60
CA ILE A 31 2.95 0.60 20.39
C ILE A 31 4.31 1.26 20.45
N THR A 32 4.63 2.03 19.42
CA THR A 32 5.89 2.77 19.30
C THR A 32 5.63 4.25 19.11
N ASP A 33 6.63 5.08 19.39
CA ASP A 33 6.66 6.45 18.90
C ASP A 33 7.13 6.50 17.43
N LEU A 34 7.17 7.71 16.85
CA LEU A 34 7.62 7.92 15.48
C LEU A 34 9.14 7.72 15.29
N GLU A 35 9.92 7.62 16.34
CA GLU A 35 11.34 7.26 16.34
C GLU A 35 11.55 5.75 16.46
N GLY A 36 10.47 4.96 16.61
CA GLY A 36 10.50 3.50 16.69
C GLY A 36 10.82 2.96 18.09
N ARG A 37 10.78 3.81 19.12
CA ARG A 37 10.96 3.37 20.52
C ARG A 37 9.66 2.76 21.01
N VAL A 38 9.73 1.56 21.58
CA VAL A 38 8.55 0.90 22.16
C VAL A 38 8.06 1.69 23.37
N VAL A 39 6.79 2.08 23.35
CA VAL A 39 6.10 2.80 24.42
C VAL A 39 5.24 1.84 25.23
N GLU A 40 4.63 0.84 24.56
CA GLU A 40 3.78 -0.16 25.19
C GLU A 40 3.90 -1.50 24.45
N GLY A 41 3.83 -2.61 25.19
CA GLY A 41 3.98 -3.98 24.70
C GLY A 41 5.33 -4.59 25.07
N ASP A 42 5.34 -5.93 25.26
CA ASP A 42 6.52 -6.69 25.70
C ASP A 42 7.23 -7.40 24.52
N LEU A 43 6.63 -7.36 23.34
CA LEU A 43 7.14 -8.06 22.15
C LEU A 43 7.93 -7.11 21.23
N ASN A 44 8.77 -7.67 20.39
CA ASN A 44 9.43 -6.90 19.34
C ASN A 44 8.40 -6.52 18.26
N PRO A 45 8.37 -5.27 17.78
CA PRO A 45 7.52 -4.87 16.66
C PRO A 45 7.92 -5.60 15.39
N SER A 46 7.01 -5.60 14.38
CA SER A 46 7.34 -6.08 13.03
C SER A 46 8.64 -5.48 12.52
N SER A 47 9.45 -6.26 11.81
CA SER A 47 10.68 -5.78 11.15
C SER A 47 10.42 -4.60 10.21
N ASP A 48 9.24 -4.56 9.59
CA ASP A 48 8.84 -3.48 8.67
C ASP A 48 8.44 -2.17 9.38
N LEU A 49 8.52 -2.11 10.72
CA LEU A 49 8.18 -0.89 11.45
C LEU A 49 8.87 0.35 10.87
N ALA A 50 10.17 0.26 10.55
CA ALA A 50 10.92 1.39 10.02
C ALA A 50 10.36 1.89 8.68
N THR A 51 9.91 1.00 7.80
CA THR A 51 9.21 1.34 6.56
C THR A 51 7.92 2.12 6.86
N HIS A 52 7.08 1.58 7.75
CA HIS A 52 5.81 2.22 8.12
C HIS A 52 6.02 3.61 8.74
N LEU A 53 7.03 3.77 9.60
CA LEU A 53 7.34 5.05 10.23
C LEU A 53 7.77 6.11 9.21
N GLU A 54 8.61 5.77 8.24
CA GLU A 54 9.00 6.71 7.17
C GLU A 54 7.77 7.14 6.35
N LEU A 55 6.87 6.19 6.01
CA LEU A 55 5.64 6.51 5.29
C LEU A 55 4.70 7.40 6.12
N TYR A 56 4.52 7.15 7.42
CA TYR A 56 3.70 8.03 8.27
C TYR A 56 4.27 9.44 8.40
N LYS A 57 5.59 9.59 8.41
CA LYS A 57 6.25 10.92 8.44
C LYS A 57 6.04 11.66 7.14
N ALA A 58 6.15 10.97 5.99
CA ALA A 58 6.05 11.58 4.67
C ALA A 58 4.61 11.82 4.21
N PHE A 59 3.65 10.97 4.64
CA PHE A 59 2.27 10.98 4.18
C PHE A 59 1.30 11.36 5.30
N PRO A 60 1.08 12.65 5.56
CA PRO A 60 0.31 13.11 6.73
C PRO A 60 -1.16 12.72 6.73
N THR A 61 -1.73 12.38 5.58
CA THR A 61 -3.14 11.96 5.42
C THR A 61 -3.37 10.47 5.67
N VAL A 62 -2.28 9.67 5.71
CA VAL A 62 -2.36 8.22 5.90
C VAL A 62 -2.54 7.89 7.38
N GLY A 63 -3.58 7.11 7.71
CA GLY A 63 -3.90 6.66 9.07
C GLY A 63 -3.68 5.17 9.31
N GLY A 64 -3.55 4.37 8.23
CA GLY A 64 -3.23 2.94 8.30
C GLY A 64 -2.39 2.49 7.13
N ILE A 65 -1.51 1.51 7.34
CA ILE A 65 -0.64 0.93 6.32
C ILE A 65 -0.71 -0.59 6.42
N THR A 66 -0.81 -1.25 5.26
CA THR A 66 -0.77 -2.71 5.13
C THR A 66 0.34 -3.11 4.17
N HIS A 67 1.16 -4.08 4.56
CA HIS A 67 2.11 -4.75 3.70
C HIS A 67 1.79 -6.25 3.63
N THR A 68 1.81 -6.79 2.42
CA THR A 68 1.58 -8.21 2.16
C THR A 68 2.57 -8.76 1.13
N HIS A 69 2.65 -10.11 1.06
CA HIS A 69 3.23 -10.82 -0.06
C HIS A 69 2.13 -11.59 -0.81
N SER A 70 1.02 -10.90 -1.07
CA SER A 70 -0.11 -11.48 -1.79
C SER A 70 0.30 -11.89 -3.21
N PRO A 71 -0.14 -13.08 -3.70
CA PRO A 71 0.46 -13.71 -4.88
C PRO A 71 0.47 -12.86 -6.15
N TRP A 72 -0.64 -12.21 -6.47
CA TRP A 72 -0.76 -11.49 -7.74
C TRP A 72 -0.03 -10.15 -7.73
N ALA A 73 -0.22 -9.35 -6.70
CA ALA A 73 0.47 -8.06 -6.58
C ALA A 73 1.99 -8.26 -6.43
N THR A 74 2.42 -9.26 -5.64
CA THR A 74 3.84 -9.62 -5.52
C THR A 74 4.44 -10.10 -6.85
N SER A 75 3.68 -10.83 -7.68
CA SER A 75 4.15 -11.24 -9.01
C SER A 75 4.44 -10.04 -9.91
N TRP A 76 3.62 -8.98 -9.87
CA TRP A 76 3.88 -7.73 -10.58
C TRP A 76 5.12 -7.01 -10.03
N ALA A 77 5.27 -6.96 -8.70
CA ALA A 77 6.45 -6.39 -8.04
C ALA A 77 7.74 -7.14 -8.45
N GLN A 78 7.71 -8.48 -8.51
CA GLN A 78 8.84 -9.31 -8.95
C GLN A 78 9.15 -9.12 -10.45
N ALA A 79 8.14 -8.83 -11.26
CA ALA A 79 8.33 -8.48 -12.66
C ALA A 79 8.86 -7.05 -12.86
N GLY A 80 8.95 -6.22 -11.82
CA GLY A 80 9.37 -4.83 -11.89
C GLY A 80 8.45 -3.98 -12.76
N ARG A 81 7.12 -4.27 -12.73
CA ARG A 81 6.14 -3.61 -13.59
C ARG A 81 5.02 -2.97 -12.78
N ASP A 82 4.58 -1.80 -13.22
CA ASP A 82 3.35 -1.18 -12.77
C ASP A 82 2.13 -2.07 -13.12
N ILE A 83 1.06 -2.00 -12.32
CA ILE A 83 -0.21 -2.62 -12.67
C ILE A 83 -1.05 -1.60 -13.47
N PRO A 84 -1.29 -1.84 -14.77
CA PRO A 84 -2.02 -0.89 -15.61
C PRO A 84 -3.50 -0.80 -15.25
N ALA A 85 -4.08 0.39 -15.39
CA ALA A 85 -5.52 0.61 -15.20
C ALA A 85 -6.31 0.10 -16.41
N TYR A 86 -6.69 -1.17 -16.44
CA TYR A 86 -7.41 -1.79 -17.55
C TYR A 86 -8.93 -1.74 -17.40
N GLY A 87 -9.47 -1.64 -16.21
CA GLY A 87 -10.90 -1.75 -16.00
C GLY A 87 -11.44 -0.90 -14.86
N THR A 88 -12.76 -0.79 -14.82
CA THR A 88 -13.47 0.10 -13.90
C THR A 88 -13.34 -0.30 -12.42
N THR A 89 -13.14 -1.59 -12.12
CA THR A 89 -12.84 -2.04 -10.76
C THR A 89 -11.54 -1.40 -10.26
N HIS A 90 -10.50 -1.33 -11.11
CA HIS A 90 -9.27 -0.61 -10.83
C HIS A 90 -9.55 0.88 -10.62
N GLY A 91 -10.24 1.52 -11.58
CA GLY A 91 -10.55 2.95 -11.53
C GLY A 91 -11.43 3.40 -10.36
N ASP A 92 -12.15 2.48 -9.72
CA ASP A 92 -12.93 2.78 -8.52
C ASP A 92 -12.07 2.99 -7.26
N TYR A 93 -10.78 2.64 -7.28
CA TYR A 93 -9.89 2.68 -6.12
C TYR A 93 -8.54 3.35 -6.37
N PHE A 94 -8.05 3.31 -7.60
CA PHE A 94 -6.72 3.80 -7.97
C PHE A 94 -6.81 4.72 -9.17
N ASN A 95 -6.32 5.96 -9.02
CA ASN A 95 -6.38 6.98 -10.07
C ASN A 95 -5.13 6.93 -10.97
N GLY A 96 -4.99 5.85 -11.73
CA GLY A 96 -3.87 5.63 -12.63
C GLY A 96 -3.31 4.22 -12.55
N ALA A 97 -2.19 3.96 -13.20
CA ALA A 97 -1.45 2.72 -13.01
C ALA A 97 -0.88 2.66 -11.58
N ILE A 98 -0.96 1.51 -10.92
CA ILE A 98 -0.36 1.32 -9.60
C ILE A 98 1.15 1.20 -9.80
N PRO A 99 1.95 2.12 -9.24
CA PRO A 99 3.38 2.20 -9.56
C PRO A 99 4.18 1.07 -8.91
N CYS A 100 5.24 0.65 -9.59
CA CYS A 100 6.32 -0.17 -9.05
C CYS A 100 7.54 0.72 -8.80
N THR A 101 8.15 0.62 -7.63
CA THR A 101 9.37 1.38 -7.33
C THR A 101 10.52 0.95 -8.24
N ARG A 102 11.55 1.78 -8.37
CA ARG A 102 12.85 1.32 -8.86
C ARG A 102 13.41 0.20 -7.96
N PRO A 103 14.31 -0.64 -8.46
CA PRO A 103 15.12 -1.51 -7.60
C PRO A 103 15.92 -0.69 -6.59
N MET A 104 16.13 -1.25 -5.39
CA MET A 104 17.02 -0.67 -4.40
C MET A 104 18.48 -0.85 -4.81
N THR A 105 19.34 0.11 -4.45
CA THR A 105 20.78 0.00 -4.68
C THR A 105 21.44 -0.98 -3.70
N PRO A 106 22.64 -1.53 -4.02
CA PRO A 106 23.36 -2.38 -3.07
C PRO A 106 23.61 -1.71 -1.72
N GLU A 107 23.87 -0.39 -1.70
CA GLU A 107 24.10 0.39 -0.48
C GLU A 107 22.83 0.54 0.35
N GLU A 108 21.67 0.74 -0.28
CA GLU A 108 20.37 0.79 0.37
C GLU A 108 20.02 -0.56 1.01
N ILE A 109 20.32 -1.67 0.31
CA ILE A 109 20.08 -3.04 0.79
C ILE A 109 21.02 -3.38 1.95
N ALA A 110 22.30 -3.05 1.85
CA ALA A 110 23.30 -3.33 2.88
C ALA A 110 23.15 -2.43 4.13
N GLY A 111 22.47 -1.31 4.00
CA GLY A 111 22.27 -0.34 5.07
C GLY A 111 21.02 -0.62 5.92
N ALA A 112 20.25 0.41 6.21
CA ALA A 112 19.00 0.32 6.94
C ALA A 112 17.86 -0.10 5.98
N TYR A 113 17.81 -1.37 5.62
CA TYR A 113 17.00 -1.94 4.54
C TYR A 113 15.51 -1.53 4.62
N GLU A 114 14.87 -1.74 5.77
CA GLU A 114 13.44 -1.44 5.94
C GLU A 114 13.18 0.08 5.88
N LYS A 115 14.07 0.89 6.45
CA LYS A 115 13.99 2.35 6.33
C LYS A 115 14.15 2.77 4.87
N ASN A 116 15.14 2.23 4.16
CA ASN A 116 15.42 2.56 2.77
C ASN A 116 14.28 2.09 1.85
N THR A 117 13.60 0.99 2.17
CA THR A 117 12.36 0.59 1.51
C THR A 117 11.30 1.70 1.60
N GLY A 118 11.10 2.28 2.78
CA GLY A 118 10.22 3.44 2.96
C GLY A 118 10.63 4.64 2.11
N LEU A 119 11.93 4.96 2.07
CA LEU A 119 12.45 6.10 1.29
C LEU A 119 12.27 5.91 -0.23
N VAL A 120 12.45 4.70 -0.75
CA VAL A 120 12.22 4.40 -2.19
C VAL A 120 10.73 4.49 -2.54
N ILE A 121 9.84 4.12 -1.62
CA ILE A 121 8.39 4.34 -1.79
C ILE A 121 8.10 5.85 -1.84
N ILE A 122 8.64 6.63 -0.91
CA ILE A 122 8.43 8.09 -0.85
C ILE A 122 8.93 8.76 -2.13
N GLU A 123 10.12 8.38 -2.63
CA GLU A 123 10.65 8.85 -3.91
C GLU A 123 9.67 8.60 -5.07
N THR A 124 9.05 7.42 -5.11
CA THR A 124 8.06 7.07 -6.14
C THR A 124 6.83 7.98 -6.09
N PHE A 125 6.52 8.54 -4.90
CA PHE A 125 5.33 9.37 -4.65
C PHE A 125 5.58 10.88 -4.65
N GLU A 126 6.75 11.38 -5.05
CA GLU A 126 7.06 12.83 -5.07
C GLU A 126 6.04 13.67 -5.84
N SER A 127 5.40 13.11 -6.87
CA SER A 127 4.41 13.78 -7.71
C SER A 127 2.98 13.21 -7.61
N TRP A 128 2.73 12.29 -6.67
CA TRP A 128 1.44 11.62 -6.52
C TRP A 128 0.70 12.12 -5.27
N ASP A 129 -0.63 12.22 -5.37
CA ASP A 129 -1.47 12.30 -4.19
C ASP A 129 -1.67 10.88 -3.61
N THR A 130 -1.30 10.70 -2.35
CA THR A 130 -1.40 9.41 -1.66
C THR A 130 -2.85 8.97 -1.44
N LEU A 131 -3.82 9.89 -1.48
CA LEU A 131 -5.24 9.54 -1.42
C LEU A 131 -5.78 9.06 -2.76
N ASP A 132 -5.22 9.57 -3.87
CA ASP A 132 -5.60 9.17 -5.22
C ASP A 132 -4.98 7.81 -5.62
N MET A 133 -3.81 7.50 -5.05
CA MET A 133 -3.08 6.25 -5.29
C MET A 133 -2.69 5.59 -3.96
N PRO A 134 -3.62 4.85 -3.31
CA PRO A 134 -3.35 4.25 -2.00
C PRO A 134 -2.59 2.91 -2.08
N ALA A 135 -1.71 2.74 -3.05
CA ALA A 135 -0.96 1.50 -3.26
C ALA A 135 0.36 1.73 -4.01
N VAL A 136 1.35 0.90 -3.72
CA VAL A 136 2.63 0.81 -4.42
C VAL A 136 3.14 -0.63 -4.42
N LEU A 137 3.89 -1.00 -5.44
CA LEU A 137 4.68 -2.23 -5.49
C LEU A 137 6.13 -1.88 -5.20
N VAL A 138 6.75 -2.54 -4.23
CA VAL A 138 8.21 -2.47 -4.05
C VAL A 138 8.85 -3.51 -4.96
N SER A 139 9.72 -3.07 -5.86
CA SER A 139 10.39 -3.93 -6.85
C SER A 139 11.05 -5.14 -6.17
N SER A 140 10.78 -6.35 -6.71
CA SER A 140 11.28 -7.64 -6.21
C SER A 140 10.84 -8.01 -4.80
N HIS A 141 9.88 -7.28 -4.17
CA HIS A 141 9.48 -7.50 -2.79
C HIS A 141 7.97 -7.79 -2.70
N GLY A 142 7.14 -6.74 -2.72
CA GLY A 142 5.70 -6.90 -2.57
C GLY A 142 4.99 -5.56 -2.41
N PRO A 143 3.65 -5.57 -2.27
CA PRO A 143 2.85 -4.36 -2.18
C PRO A 143 2.84 -3.75 -0.78
N PHE A 144 2.74 -2.42 -0.75
CA PHE A 144 2.26 -1.62 0.38
C PHE A 144 0.98 -0.91 -0.04
N THR A 145 0.02 -0.86 0.86
CA THR A 145 -1.23 -0.10 0.69
C THR A 145 -1.50 0.72 1.93
N TRP A 146 -2.26 1.78 1.77
CA TRP A 146 -2.63 2.65 2.88
C TRP A 146 -4.07 3.14 2.77
N GLY A 147 -4.54 3.82 3.80
CA GLY A 147 -5.85 4.44 3.88
C GLY A 147 -5.93 5.39 5.06
N LYS A 148 -7.10 5.97 5.29
CA LYS A 148 -7.37 6.86 6.43
C LYS A 148 -7.29 6.15 7.79
N ASP A 149 -7.42 4.83 7.78
CA ASP A 149 -7.34 3.95 8.95
C ASP A 149 -6.83 2.55 8.54
N PRO A 150 -6.48 1.67 9.50
CA PRO A 150 -6.00 0.33 9.21
C PRO A 150 -6.99 -0.53 8.40
N MET A 151 -8.30 -0.40 8.63
CA MET A 151 -9.32 -1.17 7.92
C MET A 151 -9.36 -0.80 6.44
N GLU A 152 -9.28 0.49 6.12
CA GLU A 152 -9.22 0.94 4.73
C GLU A 152 -7.92 0.48 4.04
N SER A 153 -6.78 0.50 4.74
CA SER A 153 -5.51 -0.01 4.19
C SER A 153 -5.59 -1.50 3.84
N VAL A 154 -6.22 -2.32 4.69
CA VAL A 154 -6.48 -3.75 4.42
C VAL A 154 -7.46 -3.93 3.26
N HIS A 155 -8.53 -3.12 3.20
CA HIS A 155 -9.48 -3.15 2.09
C HIS A 155 -8.78 -2.85 0.76
N ASN A 156 -7.96 -1.80 0.72
CA ASN A 156 -7.19 -1.44 -0.47
C ASN A 156 -6.19 -2.54 -0.87
N SER A 157 -5.61 -3.26 0.10
CA SER A 157 -4.75 -4.41 -0.17
C SER A 157 -5.52 -5.56 -0.82
N ALA A 158 -6.73 -5.87 -0.35
CA ALA A 158 -7.58 -6.89 -0.96
C ALA A 158 -8.01 -6.51 -2.39
N VAL A 159 -8.36 -5.25 -2.61
CA VAL A 159 -8.70 -4.75 -3.97
C VAL A 159 -7.49 -4.79 -4.89
N LEU A 160 -6.31 -4.37 -4.39
CA LEU A 160 -5.05 -4.43 -5.14
C LEU A 160 -4.78 -5.85 -5.67
N GLU A 161 -4.91 -6.86 -4.81
CA GLU A 161 -4.69 -8.25 -5.18
C GLU A 161 -5.66 -8.70 -6.31
N ILE A 162 -6.94 -8.31 -6.21
CA ILE A 162 -7.96 -8.62 -7.22
C ILE A 162 -7.65 -7.93 -8.55
N VAL A 163 -7.32 -6.64 -8.55
CA VAL A 163 -7.03 -5.92 -9.81
C VAL A 163 -5.72 -6.36 -10.43
N ALA A 164 -4.73 -6.77 -9.63
CA ALA A 164 -3.49 -7.37 -10.10
C ALA A 164 -3.76 -8.68 -10.87
N GLN A 165 -4.60 -9.55 -10.32
CA GLN A 165 -5.05 -10.77 -11.00
C GLN A 165 -5.83 -10.46 -12.28
N MET A 166 -6.78 -9.51 -12.22
CA MET A 166 -7.57 -9.10 -13.39
C MET A 166 -6.67 -8.58 -14.52
N ALA A 167 -5.69 -7.74 -14.19
CA ALA A 167 -4.76 -7.19 -15.17
C ALA A 167 -3.93 -8.30 -15.83
N HIS A 168 -3.37 -9.23 -15.04
CA HIS A 168 -2.65 -10.38 -15.56
C HIS A 168 -3.53 -11.23 -16.50
N ASN A 169 -4.73 -11.58 -16.06
CA ASN A 169 -5.64 -12.40 -16.86
C ASN A 169 -6.04 -11.69 -18.17
N ALA A 170 -6.24 -10.37 -18.14
CA ALA A 170 -6.55 -9.60 -19.34
C ALA A 170 -5.41 -9.64 -20.38
N GLU A 171 -4.15 -9.52 -19.93
CA GLU A 171 -2.97 -9.69 -20.79
C GLU A 171 -2.90 -11.11 -21.38
N GLN A 172 -3.19 -12.14 -20.57
CA GLN A 172 -3.21 -13.53 -21.04
C GLN A 172 -4.33 -13.78 -22.07
N ILE A 173 -5.56 -13.31 -21.82
CA ILE A 173 -6.69 -13.44 -22.75
C ILE A 173 -6.36 -12.77 -24.08
N ARG A 174 -5.71 -11.63 -24.05
CA ARG A 174 -5.32 -10.88 -25.23
C ARG A 174 -4.05 -11.40 -25.90
N GLN A 175 -3.33 -12.29 -25.23
CA GLN A 175 -2.03 -12.82 -25.68
C GLN A 175 -1.01 -11.71 -25.97
N ALA A 176 -1.02 -10.67 -25.14
CA ALA A 176 -0.16 -9.51 -25.25
C ALA A 176 0.41 -9.13 -23.88
N PRO A 177 1.72 -8.94 -23.76
CA PRO A 177 2.35 -8.64 -22.48
C PRO A 177 2.04 -7.22 -21.96
N SER A 178 1.36 -6.42 -22.76
CA SER A 178 0.79 -5.12 -22.37
C SER A 178 -0.37 -4.77 -23.28
N MET A 179 -1.29 -3.99 -22.77
CA MET A 179 -2.42 -3.45 -23.49
C MET A 179 -2.52 -1.94 -23.23
N PRO A 180 -3.17 -1.18 -24.10
CA PRO A 180 -3.55 0.19 -23.75
C PRO A 180 -4.37 0.20 -22.46
N SER A 181 -4.08 1.14 -21.57
CA SER A 181 -4.93 1.41 -20.40
C SER A 181 -6.36 1.76 -20.85
N MET A 182 -7.30 1.65 -19.91
CA MET A 182 -8.67 2.13 -20.15
C MET A 182 -8.67 3.62 -20.53
N GLN A 183 -9.73 4.06 -21.19
CA GLN A 183 -9.91 5.46 -21.56
C GLN A 183 -9.78 6.37 -20.33
N ALA A 184 -9.02 7.46 -20.46
CA ALA A 184 -8.76 8.38 -19.33
C ALA A 184 -10.05 8.97 -18.74
N GLU A 185 -11.04 9.27 -19.60
CA GLU A 185 -12.34 9.77 -19.18
C GLU A 185 -13.13 8.73 -18.39
N LEU A 186 -13.01 7.44 -18.72
CA LEU A 186 -13.65 6.35 -18.01
C LEU A 186 -12.99 6.13 -16.65
N LEU A 187 -11.67 6.15 -16.59
CA LEU A 187 -10.90 6.10 -15.33
C LEU A 187 -11.33 7.23 -14.40
N LYS A 188 -11.26 8.46 -14.89
CA LYS A 188 -11.66 9.65 -14.15
C LYS A 188 -13.10 9.56 -13.66
N LYS A 189 -14.03 9.15 -14.51
CA LYS A 189 -15.46 8.98 -14.15
C LYS A 189 -15.64 8.01 -12.99
N HIS A 190 -14.94 6.87 -13.02
CA HIS A 190 -15.05 5.85 -11.98
C HIS A 190 -14.41 6.27 -10.67
N PHE A 191 -13.25 6.91 -10.72
CA PHE A 191 -12.58 7.43 -9.53
C PHE A 191 -13.39 8.55 -8.86
N GLU A 192 -13.77 9.58 -9.61
CA GLU A 192 -14.48 10.74 -9.08
C GLU A 192 -15.87 10.44 -8.52
N ARG A 193 -16.58 9.41 -9.05
CA ARG A 193 -17.90 9.04 -8.52
C ARG A 193 -17.85 8.53 -7.08
N LYS A 194 -16.67 8.04 -6.61
CA LYS A 194 -16.43 7.55 -5.25
C LYS A 194 -15.65 8.53 -4.40
N HIS A 195 -14.63 9.17 -4.96
CA HIS A 195 -13.64 9.96 -4.24
C HIS A 195 -13.69 11.46 -4.56
N GLY A 196 -14.36 11.86 -5.63
CA GLY A 196 -14.45 13.25 -6.05
C GLY A 196 -15.31 14.13 -5.12
N ALA A 197 -15.16 15.44 -5.25
CA ALA A 197 -15.94 16.43 -4.49
C ALA A 197 -17.47 16.27 -4.64
N ASN A 198 -17.92 15.72 -5.78
CA ASN A 198 -19.33 15.43 -6.08
C ASN A 198 -19.60 13.91 -6.12
N ALA A 199 -18.95 13.14 -5.26
CA ALA A 199 -19.15 11.70 -5.19
C ALA A 199 -20.64 11.35 -4.95
N TYR A 200 -21.16 10.40 -5.75
CA TYR A 200 -22.57 9.99 -5.70
C TYR A 200 -22.74 8.47 -5.54
N TYR A 201 -21.65 7.72 -5.47
CA TYR A 201 -21.70 6.27 -5.26
C TYR A 201 -21.97 5.93 -3.80
N GLY A 202 -22.89 4.99 -3.58
CA GLY A 202 -23.26 4.53 -2.26
C GLY A 202 -24.59 5.12 -1.77
N GLN A 203 -24.87 4.89 -0.48
CA GLN A 203 -26.07 5.41 0.16
C GLN A 203 -25.89 6.88 0.57
N LYS A 204 -26.97 7.64 0.52
CA LYS A 204 -26.96 9.01 1.09
C LYS A 204 -26.66 8.92 2.59
N LYS A 205 -25.67 9.68 3.03
CA LYS A 205 -25.36 9.85 4.46
C LYS A 205 -26.39 10.73 5.13
#